data_db0e052230f4d8cd0d619628ddf00d3b
#
_entry.id   db0e052230f4d8cd0d619628ddf00d3b
#
_cell.length_a   1.000
_cell.length_b   1.000
_cell.length_c   1.000
_cell.angle_alpha   90.00
_cell.angle_beta   90.00
_cell.angle_gamma   90.00
#
_symmetry.space_group_name_H-M   'P 1'
#
loop_
_entity.id
_entity.type
_entity.pdbx_description
1 polymer ?
#
loop_
_entity_poly.entity_id
_entity_poly.type
_entity_poly.pdbx_seq_one_letter_code
_entity_poly.pdbx_strand_id
1 'polypeptide(L)'
;MKQFLLWLFLALVLVSCARVGSPIGGGKDTIPPKMVGSNIDTTRINVPRDLKELRIDFDEYITLKDINKNLIISPPIKYTKIIPSSMGNKYLQIQWKDTLQANTTYNFNFGNSVVDLNESNPLPYFNFAFSTGDKIDDLFISGTISDALGNEKNSEGKDRNLVIGLYQVKDTMNYRQKPYYITKADPDGYFELNYLTPGKYKIIGFDDENNNSIYDLGKESVAFQKQEINLESSISGMKLKIFPSKKAIKYKEMAISTGGVLMTFEGNPDKVIVKAVGDKPSDYKVTHKLRSDSVKIWFDAGKENIGVAVSENLKFSYDTGTKQDTVSIFYKKPAKEDMTVSNPFSNELAPGSDFRFASNYIITKIQPENWKLESDSISQNFTAKISELDSTQVIVKSNFVVGKKYKLTVPKNTVISFYNRLSESVRFDFEAAKPEEFGSFTVNLVNKPEHNFWIQLLNDKSEPVYQKFSNESLIKFINLKPASYKLRILVDNNDNGFWDSSDFATETLSEDVYLYKKAGDKDIMTKINIRPMWEINENWDLTKEEQSVN
;
A
#
# COMPACT_ATOMS: atom_id res chain seq x y z
N MET A 1 -72.63 -51.53 8.00
CA MET A 1 -71.34 -52.20 7.72
C MET A 1 -70.73 -51.87 6.34
N LYS A 2 -71.44 -51.96 5.23
CA LYS A 2 -70.84 -51.63 3.92
C LYS A 2 -70.35 -50.17 3.74
N GLN A 3 -71.07 -49.21 4.28
CA GLN A 3 -70.64 -47.81 4.19
C GLN A 3 -69.39 -47.47 5.08
N PHE A 4 -69.26 -48.15 6.20
CA PHE A 4 -68.11 -47.99 7.07
C PHE A 4 -66.83 -48.58 6.46
N LEU A 5 -66.93 -49.69 5.78
CA LEU A 5 -65.87 -50.32 4.99
C LEU A 5 -65.40 -49.42 3.81
N LEU A 6 -66.35 -48.73 3.19
CA LEU A 6 -66.08 -47.83 2.06
C LEU A 6 -65.28 -46.59 2.54
N TRP A 7 -65.64 -46.02 3.70
CA TRP A 7 -64.95 -44.93 4.30
C TRP A 7 -63.54 -45.31 4.83
N LEU A 8 -63.42 -46.55 5.33
CA LEU A 8 -62.13 -47.06 5.77
C LEU A 8 -61.18 -47.30 4.57
N PHE A 9 -61.76 -47.79 3.44
CA PHE A 9 -60.95 -47.95 2.21
C PHE A 9 -60.58 -46.63 1.58
N LEU A 10 -61.45 -45.63 1.59
CA LEU A 10 -61.16 -44.28 1.12
C LEU A 10 -60.08 -43.57 2.00
N ALA A 11 -60.09 -43.80 3.32
CA ALA A 11 -59.07 -43.27 4.25
C ALA A 11 -57.71 -43.95 4.04
N LEU A 12 -57.66 -45.22 3.65
CA LEU A 12 -56.41 -45.93 3.35
C LEU A 12 -55.76 -45.46 2.05
N VAL A 13 -56.51 -44.98 1.08
CA VAL A 13 -55.98 -44.47 -0.20
C VAL A 13 -55.35 -43.06 -0.03
N LEU A 14 -55.74 -42.31 1.01
CA LEU A 14 -55.20 -40.94 1.28
C LEU A 14 -53.86 -40.93 2.02
N VAL A 15 -53.36 -42.09 2.48
CA VAL A 15 -52.06 -42.17 3.21
C VAL A 15 -50.91 -42.65 2.32
N SER A 16 -51.12 -42.76 0.99
CA SER A 16 -50.06 -43.03 0.04
C SER A 16 -49.25 -41.75 -0.20
N CYS A 17 -48.44 -41.35 0.77
CA CYS A 17 -47.37 -40.40 0.56
C CYS A 17 -46.35 -41.02 -0.39
N ALA A 18 -46.44 -40.65 -1.66
CA ALA A 18 -45.34 -40.87 -2.58
C ALA A 18 -44.11 -40.07 -2.04
N ARG A 19 -43.15 -40.75 -1.41
CA ARG A 19 -41.83 -40.19 -1.20
C ARG A 19 -41.24 -39.92 -2.59
N VAL A 20 -41.19 -38.65 -2.96
CA VAL A 20 -40.36 -38.20 -4.07
C VAL A 20 -38.93 -38.49 -3.63
N GLY A 21 -38.36 -39.60 -4.04
CA GLY A 21 -36.94 -39.88 -3.91
C GLY A 21 -36.21 -38.85 -4.75
N SER A 22 -35.56 -37.91 -4.13
CA SER A 22 -34.56 -37.13 -4.83
C SER A 22 -33.56 -38.11 -5.43
N PRO A 23 -33.24 -38.04 -6.72
CA PRO A 23 -32.20 -38.89 -7.28
C PRO A 23 -30.92 -38.59 -6.47
N ILE A 24 -30.38 -39.61 -5.82
CA ILE A 24 -29.04 -39.53 -5.20
C ILE A 24 -28.10 -39.43 -6.39
N GLY A 25 -27.63 -38.22 -6.68
CA GLY A 25 -26.61 -37.99 -7.69
C GLY A 25 -25.42 -38.89 -7.43
N GLY A 26 -24.73 -39.31 -8.46
CA GLY A 26 -23.45 -40.00 -8.35
C GLY A 26 -22.45 -39.20 -7.50
N GLY A 27 -21.34 -39.82 -7.11
CA GLY A 27 -20.28 -39.10 -6.39
C GLY A 27 -19.89 -37.80 -7.15
N LYS A 28 -19.60 -36.74 -6.42
CA LYS A 28 -19.16 -35.47 -7.02
C LYS A 28 -17.94 -35.72 -7.90
N ASP A 29 -17.97 -35.28 -9.16
CA ASP A 29 -16.81 -35.32 -10.02
C ASP A 29 -15.71 -34.38 -9.49
N THR A 30 -14.48 -34.84 -9.47
CA THR A 30 -13.28 -34.10 -9.05
C THR A 30 -12.23 -34.08 -10.14
N ILE A 31 -12.55 -34.60 -11.33
CA ILE A 31 -11.60 -34.70 -12.44
C ILE A 31 -11.70 -33.42 -13.28
N PRO A 32 -10.58 -32.72 -13.53
CA PRO A 32 -10.59 -31.56 -14.40
C PRO A 32 -10.75 -31.96 -15.87
N PRO A 33 -11.28 -31.05 -16.73
CA PRO A 33 -11.39 -31.29 -18.16
C PRO A 33 -10.03 -31.52 -18.81
N LYS A 34 -9.99 -32.36 -19.86
CA LYS A 34 -8.76 -32.67 -20.60
C LYS A 34 -8.84 -32.17 -22.03
N MET A 35 -7.77 -31.57 -22.50
CA MET A 35 -7.62 -31.21 -23.89
C MET A 35 -7.54 -32.47 -24.75
N VAL A 36 -8.34 -32.53 -25.82
CA VAL A 36 -8.36 -33.67 -26.77
C VAL A 36 -7.89 -33.28 -28.17
N GLY A 37 -7.84 -31.99 -28.50
CA GLY A 37 -7.38 -31.53 -29.81
C GLY A 37 -7.31 -30.01 -29.93
N SER A 38 -6.83 -29.55 -31.08
CA SER A 38 -6.84 -28.14 -31.48
C SER A 38 -6.91 -27.99 -33.00
N ASN A 39 -7.21 -26.77 -33.48
CA ASN A 39 -7.12 -26.43 -34.89
C ASN A 39 -5.67 -26.20 -35.38
N ILE A 40 -4.70 -26.29 -34.48
CA ILE A 40 -3.27 -26.22 -34.79
C ILE A 40 -2.71 -27.64 -34.78
N ASP A 41 -1.84 -27.96 -35.76
CA ASP A 41 -1.16 -29.25 -35.85
C ASP A 41 -0.51 -29.65 -34.52
N THR A 42 -0.37 -30.97 -34.31
CA THR A 42 0.22 -31.53 -33.09
C THR A 42 1.65 -31.08 -32.82
N THR A 43 2.40 -30.75 -33.88
CA THR A 43 3.76 -30.22 -33.77
C THR A 43 3.79 -28.78 -33.24
N ARG A 44 2.70 -28.01 -33.46
CA ARG A 44 2.53 -26.61 -33.04
C ARG A 44 3.60 -25.66 -33.57
N ILE A 45 4.27 -25.99 -34.66
CA ILE A 45 5.27 -25.16 -35.33
C ILE A 45 4.85 -24.84 -36.77
N ASN A 46 5.52 -23.87 -37.40
CA ASN A 46 5.21 -23.40 -38.74
C ASN A 46 3.73 -22.98 -38.92
N VAL A 47 3.12 -22.47 -37.85
CA VAL A 47 1.72 -22.02 -37.87
C VAL A 47 1.59 -20.83 -38.81
N PRO A 48 0.60 -20.81 -39.73
CA PRO A 48 0.39 -19.71 -40.67
C PRO A 48 0.20 -18.38 -39.94
N ARG A 49 0.88 -17.33 -40.41
CA ARG A 49 0.80 -15.98 -39.82
C ARG A 49 -0.56 -15.32 -39.95
N ASP A 50 -1.34 -15.74 -40.93
CA ASP A 50 -2.71 -15.27 -41.20
C ASP A 50 -3.77 -16.03 -40.39
N LEU A 51 -3.39 -16.97 -39.52
CA LEU A 51 -4.28 -17.61 -38.59
C LEU A 51 -5.01 -16.53 -37.76
N LYS A 52 -6.35 -16.63 -37.65
CA LYS A 52 -7.20 -15.65 -36.97
C LYS A 52 -7.93 -16.19 -35.75
N GLU A 53 -7.71 -17.47 -35.43
CA GLU A 53 -8.33 -18.09 -34.27
C GLU A 53 -7.50 -19.25 -33.75
N LEU A 54 -7.54 -19.42 -32.43
CA LEU A 54 -7.11 -20.63 -31.74
C LEU A 54 -8.38 -21.33 -31.23
N ARG A 55 -8.55 -22.60 -31.60
CA ARG A 55 -9.59 -23.48 -31.05
C ARG A 55 -8.92 -24.65 -30.37
N ILE A 56 -9.40 -24.97 -29.16
CA ILE A 56 -8.94 -26.09 -28.34
C ILE A 56 -10.17 -26.89 -27.94
N ASP A 57 -10.19 -28.17 -28.25
CA ASP A 57 -11.29 -29.09 -27.95
C ASP A 57 -11.02 -29.88 -26.66
N PHE A 58 -12.07 -30.14 -25.88
CA PHE A 58 -12.03 -30.82 -24.59
C PHE A 58 -12.94 -32.06 -24.60
N ASP A 59 -12.67 -33.01 -23.71
CA ASP A 59 -13.45 -34.27 -23.56
C ASP A 59 -14.85 -34.01 -22.98
N GLU A 60 -15.01 -32.91 -22.23
CA GLU A 60 -16.25 -32.51 -21.59
C GLU A 60 -16.62 -31.03 -21.82
N TYR A 61 -17.79 -30.62 -21.31
CA TYR A 61 -18.22 -29.22 -21.35
C TYR A 61 -17.40 -28.37 -20.36
N ILE A 62 -16.80 -27.30 -20.85
CA ILE A 62 -16.04 -26.32 -20.08
C ILE A 62 -16.76 -24.98 -19.99
N THR A 63 -16.43 -24.21 -18.98
CA THR A 63 -16.72 -22.77 -18.87
C THR A 63 -15.46 -21.99 -18.51
N LEU A 64 -15.51 -20.67 -18.64
CA LEU A 64 -14.35 -19.80 -18.36
C LEU A 64 -14.63 -18.94 -17.13
N LYS A 65 -13.87 -19.18 -16.05
CA LYS A 65 -13.98 -18.46 -14.80
C LYS A 65 -12.88 -17.39 -14.71
N ASP A 66 -13.28 -16.14 -14.42
CA ASP A 66 -12.36 -15.00 -14.27
C ASP A 66 -11.35 -14.83 -15.43
N ILE A 67 -11.76 -15.16 -16.65
CA ILE A 67 -10.87 -15.20 -17.82
C ILE A 67 -10.18 -13.86 -18.10
N ASN A 68 -10.88 -12.74 -17.90
CA ASN A 68 -10.33 -11.40 -18.11
C ASN A 68 -9.17 -11.05 -17.14
N LYS A 69 -9.13 -11.73 -16.00
CA LYS A 69 -8.04 -11.56 -15.02
C LYS A 69 -6.88 -12.50 -15.27
N ASN A 70 -7.16 -13.71 -15.79
CA ASN A 70 -6.19 -14.79 -15.84
C ASN A 70 -5.56 -15.00 -17.22
N LEU A 71 -6.29 -14.68 -18.31
CA LEU A 71 -5.75 -14.89 -19.65
C LEU A 71 -4.60 -13.93 -19.94
N ILE A 72 -3.44 -14.51 -20.13
CA ILE A 72 -2.24 -13.82 -20.56
C ILE A 72 -1.81 -14.38 -21.92
N ILE A 73 -1.64 -13.49 -22.88
CA ILE A 73 -1.15 -13.86 -24.24
C ILE A 73 0.18 -13.17 -24.45
N SER A 74 1.24 -13.94 -24.67
CA SER A 74 2.59 -13.45 -24.90
C SER A 74 3.15 -14.02 -26.23
N PRO A 75 3.63 -13.19 -27.15
CA PRO A 75 3.47 -11.73 -27.24
C PRO A 75 2.00 -11.29 -27.27
N PRO A 76 1.68 -10.04 -26.89
CA PRO A 76 0.29 -9.58 -26.81
C PRO A 76 -0.44 -9.61 -28.16
N ILE A 77 -1.62 -10.22 -28.17
CA ILE A 77 -2.58 -10.16 -29.28
C ILE A 77 -3.88 -9.57 -28.76
N LYS A 78 -4.48 -8.64 -29.51
CA LYS A 78 -5.79 -8.11 -29.18
C LYS A 78 -6.87 -9.05 -29.70
N TYR A 79 -7.41 -9.92 -28.83
CA TYR A 79 -8.52 -10.77 -29.21
C TYR A 79 -9.84 -10.00 -29.30
N THR A 80 -10.73 -10.47 -30.18
CA THR A 80 -12.02 -9.85 -30.46
C THR A 80 -13.18 -10.66 -29.91
N LYS A 81 -12.99 -11.97 -29.72
CA LYS A 81 -14.01 -12.90 -29.23
C LYS A 81 -13.36 -14.05 -28.47
N ILE A 82 -14.05 -14.50 -27.43
CA ILE A 82 -13.69 -15.71 -26.68
C ILE A 82 -14.95 -16.56 -26.44
N ILE A 83 -14.83 -17.86 -26.57
CA ILE A 83 -15.91 -18.85 -26.36
C ILE A 83 -15.35 -19.93 -25.40
N PRO A 84 -16.12 -20.42 -24.44
CA PRO A 84 -17.50 -20.04 -24.11
C PRO A 84 -17.58 -18.67 -23.43
N SER A 85 -18.68 -17.93 -23.67
CA SER A 85 -18.91 -16.62 -23.05
C SER A 85 -19.91 -16.67 -21.88
N SER A 86 -20.97 -17.45 -21.99
CA SER A 86 -22.02 -17.55 -20.96
C SER A 86 -22.55 -18.96 -20.74
N MET A 87 -22.51 -19.81 -21.75
CA MET A 87 -22.91 -21.21 -21.64
C MET A 87 -21.71 -22.10 -21.91
N GLY A 88 -21.64 -23.26 -21.24
CA GLY A 88 -20.58 -24.22 -21.45
C GLY A 88 -20.48 -24.70 -22.90
N ASN A 89 -19.28 -25.06 -23.33
CA ASN A 89 -19.01 -25.64 -24.64
C ASN A 89 -17.92 -26.70 -24.51
N LYS A 90 -17.85 -27.65 -25.48
CA LYS A 90 -16.77 -28.64 -25.56
C LYS A 90 -15.48 -28.10 -26.18
N TYR A 91 -15.44 -26.82 -26.49
CA TYR A 91 -14.23 -26.19 -26.99
C TYR A 91 -14.05 -24.77 -26.43
N LEU A 92 -12.79 -24.34 -26.35
CA LEU A 92 -12.39 -22.97 -26.16
C LEU A 92 -11.96 -22.41 -27.50
N GLN A 93 -12.39 -21.17 -27.84
CA GLN A 93 -12.01 -20.49 -29.05
C GLN A 93 -11.69 -19.03 -28.77
N ILE A 94 -10.54 -18.56 -29.25
CA ILE A 94 -10.12 -17.16 -29.19
C ILE A 94 -9.92 -16.67 -30.61
N GLN A 95 -10.53 -15.53 -30.95
CA GLN A 95 -10.41 -14.91 -32.27
C GLN A 95 -9.72 -13.55 -32.18
N TRP A 96 -8.91 -13.22 -33.20
CA TRP A 96 -8.20 -11.94 -33.32
C TRP A 96 -8.16 -11.46 -34.77
N LYS A 97 -7.80 -10.18 -34.97
CA LYS A 97 -7.67 -9.57 -36.31
C LYS A 97 -6.23 -9.41 -36.76
N ASP A 98 -5.30 -9.33 -35.82
CA ASP A 98 -3.90 -9.07 -36.07
C ASP A 98 -3.26 -10.19 -36.91
N THR A 99 -2.21 -9.85 -37.64
CA THR A 99 -1.36 -10.84 -38.32
C THR A 99 -0.24 -11.21 -37.35
N LEU A 100 0.00 -12.50 -37.18
CA LEU A 100 1.04 -13.01 -36.28
C LEU A 100 2.43 -12.60 -36.76
N GLN A 101 3.34 -12.36 -35.84
CA GLN A 101 4.74 -12.07 -36.15
C GLN A 101 5.43 -13.32 -36.72
N ALA A 102 6.44 -13.13 -37.53
CA ALA A 102 7.23 -14.24 -38.08
C ALA A 102 8.19 -14.80 -37.00
N ASN A 103 8.49 -16.10 -37.08
CA ASN A 103 9.46 -16.77 -36.22
C ASN A 103 9.24 -16.46 -34.74
N THR A 104 7.98 -16.56 -34.30
CA THR A 104 7.58 -16.13 -32.96
C THR A 104 6.77 -17.20 -32.28
N THR A 105 7.15 -17.55 -31.05
CA THR A 105 6.38 -18.43 -30.17
C THR A 105 5.35 -17.62 -29.43
N TYR A 106 4.08 -18.01 -29.58
CA TYR A 106 2.93 -17.46 -28.85
C TYR A 106 2.52 -18.40 -27.73
N ASN A 107 2.38 -17.87 -26.54
CA ASN A 107 1.85 -18.58 -25.37
C ASN A 107 0.52 -17.99 -24.93
N PHE A 108 -0.52 -18.81 -24.89
CA PHE A 108 -1.83 -18.50 -24.32
C PHE A 108 -1.92 -19.15 -22.96
N ASN A 109 -1.66 -18.39 -21.92
CA ASN A 109 -1.75 -18.87 -20.53
C ASN A 109 -3.14 -18.52 -19.97
N PHE A 110 -3.92 -19.55 -19.65
CA PHE A 110 -5.25 -19.45 -19.09
C PHE A 110 -5.28 -19.54 -17.57
N GLY A 111 -4.15 -19.88 -16.93
CA GLY A 111 -4.08 -20.14 -15.51
C GLY A 111 -5.06 -21.22 -15.08
N ASN A 112 -5.95 -20.89 -14.16
CA ASN A 112 -7.00 -21.77 -13.65
C ASN A 112 -8.40 -21.41 -14.19
N SER A 113 -8.47 -20.66 -15.32
CA SER A 113 -9.76 -20.17 -15.84
C SER A 113 -10.59 -21.22 -16.55
N VAL A 114 -9.97 -22.25 -17.12
CA VAL A 114 -10.70 -23.33 -17.78
C VAL A 114 -11.19 -24.31 -16.71
N VAL A 115 -12.50 -24.40 -16.54
CA VAL A 115 -13.11 -25.28 -15.53
C VAL A 115 -14.22 -26.13 -16.19
N ASP A 116 -14.54 -27.31 -15.64
CA ASP A 116 -15.72 -28.04 -16.07
C ASP A 116 -17.00 -27.24 -15.79
N LEU A 117 -18.05 -27.56 -16.53
CA LEU A 117 -19.32 -26.82 -16.44
C LEU A 117 -20.09 -27.09 -15.14
N ASN A 118 -20.01 -28.30 -14.59
CA ASN A 118 -20.91 -28.73 -13.52
C ASN A 118 -20.33 -28.45 -12.13
N GLU A 119 -19.13 -28.95 -11.85
CA GLU A 119 -18.49 -28.87 -10.54
C GLU A 119 -17.50 -27.72 -10.41
N SER A 120 -17.12 -27.11 -11.54
CA SER A 120 -16.10 -26.05 -11.62
C SER A 120 -14.69 -26.51 -11.21
N ASN A 121 -14.34 -27.78 -11.50
CA ASN A 121 -12.98 -28.29 -11.30
C ASN A 121 -12.04 -27.60 -12.31
N PRO A 122 -11.01 -26.87 -11.85
CA PRO A 122 -10.12 -26.16 -12.77
C PRO A 122 -9.12 -27.10 -13.43
N LEU A 123 -8.84 -26.85 -14.71
CA LEU A 123 -7.63 -27.37 -15.36
C LEU A 123 -6.46 -26.47 -14.94
N PRO A 124 -5.61 -26.93 -13.99
CA PRO A 124 -4.65 -26.05 -13.34
C PRO A 124 -3.50 -25.68 -14.29
N TYR A 125 -3.07 -24.40 -14.20
CA TYR A 125 -1.91 -23.85 -14.94
C TYR A 125 -1.99 -24.11 -16.46
N PHE A 126 -3.20 -24.14 -17.02
CA PHE A 126 -3.39 -24.47 -18.44
C PHE A 126 -2.79 -23.40 -19.34
N ASN A 127 -1.87 -23.82 -20.20
CA ASN A 127 -1.30 -22.99 -21.25
C ASN A 127 -1.27 -23.74 -22.58
N PHE A 128 -1.29 -22.97 -23.67
CA PHE A 128 -1.18 -23.47 -25.03
C PHE A 128 -0.18 -22.64 -25.82
N ALA A 129 0.95 -23.22 -26.15
CA ALA A 129 1.98 -22.55 -26.94
C ALA A 129 2.05 -23.10 -28.35
N PHE A 130 2.32 -22.23 -29.34
CA PHE A 130 2.61 -22.58 -30.73
C PHE A 130 3.59 -21.56 -31.34
N SER A 131 4.26 -21.91 -32.42
CA SER A 131 5.22 -21.04 -33.10
C SER A 131 4.87 -20.85 -34.57
N THR A 132 5.05 -19.64 -35.08
CA THR A 132 5.04 -19.33 -36.51
C THR A 132 6.37 -19.64 -37.19
N GLY A 133 7.39 -20.01 -36.41
CA GLY A 133 8.70 -20.51 -36.86
C GLY A 133 8.80 -22.03 -36.81
N ASP A 134 9.98 -22.52 -37.06
CA ASP A 134 10.31 -23.96 -37.14
C ASP A 134 10.53 -24.63 -35.77
N LYS A 135 10.50 -23.85 -34.70
CA LYS A 135 10.64 -24.35 -33.32
C LYS A 135 9.76 -23.56 -32.36
N ILE A 136 9.45 -24.17 -31.23
CA ILE A 136 8.92 -23.49 -30.06
C ILE A 136 10.14 -23.08 -29.20
N ASP A 137 10.19 -21.80 -28.80
CA ASP A 137 11.22 -21.34 -27.86
C ASP A 137 11.01 -21.98 -26.49
N ASP A 138 12.08 -22.26 -25.77
CA ASP A 138 12.07 -23.05 -24.53
C ASP A 138 12.77 -22.36 -23.34
N LEU A 139 13.30 -21.16 -23.55
CA LEU A 139 13.91 -20.40 -22.46
C LEU A 139 12.84 -19.89 -21.49
N PHE A 140 13.24 -19.76 -20.23
CA PHE A 140 12.39 -19.21 -19.19
C PHE A 140 13.17 -18.30 -18.24
N ILE A 141 12.42 -17.43 -17.54
CA ILE A 141 12.88 -16.69 -16.37
C ILE A 141 11.91 -16.96 -15.23
N SER A 142 12.42 -17.49 -14.11
CA SER A 142 11.63 -17.72 -12.91
C SER A 142 12.24 -17.07 -11.69
N GLY A 143 11.40 -16.74 -10.72
CA GLY A 143 11.86 -16.08 -9.52
C GLY A 143 10.74 -15.76 -8.54
N THR A 144 11.02 -14.83 -7.65
CA THR A 144 10.05 -14.33 -6.68
C THR A 144 9.99 -12.81 -6.70
N ILE A 145 8.79 -12.27 -6.46
CA ILE A 145 8.57 -10.85 -6.23
C ILE A 145 7.93 -10.66 -4.86
N SER A 146 8.44 -9.73 -4.06
CA SER A 146 7.92 -9.45 -2.73
C SER A 146 7.94 -7.96 -2.43
N ASP A 147 7.06 -7.49 -1.53
CA ASP A 147 7.07 -6.10 -1.09
C ASP A 147 8.33 -5.81 -0.27
N ALA A 148 9.05 -4.76 -0.65
CA ALA A 148 10.31 -4.37 -0.01
C ALA A 148 10.11 -3.82 1.42
N LEU A 149 8.93 -3.25 1.71
CA LEU A 149 8.59 -2.70 3.02
C LEU A 149 7.86 -3.70 3.94
N GLY A 150 7.62 -4.94 3.44
CA GLY A 150 6.95 -5.99 4.18
C GLY A 150 5.43 -5.82 4.28
N ASN A 151 4.82 -5.10 3.34
CA ASN A 151 3.37 -4.96 3.30
C ASN A 151 2.73 -6.17 2.61
N GLU A 152 1.77 -6.80 3.25
CA GLU A 152 1.03 -7.95 2.70
C GLU A 152 -0.01 -7.51 1.65
N LYS A 153 -0.49 -6.27 1.77
CA LYS A 153 -1.54 -5.69 0.92
C LYS A 153 -1.06 -4.41 0.25
N ASN A 154 -1.77 -3.99 -0.78
CA ASN A 154 -1.50 -2.71 -1.43
C ASN A 154 -1.93 -1.51 -0.55
N SER A 155 -1.73 -0.29 -1.04
CA SER A 155 -2.06 0.95 -0.32
C SER A 155 -3.56 1.12 0.00
N GLU A 156 -4.44 0.40 -0.70
CA GLU A 156 -5.89 0.39 -0.48
C GLU A 156 -6.35 -0.76 0.43
N GLY A 157 -5.43 -1.58 0.96
CA GLY A 157 -5.74 -2.76 1.78
C GLY A 157 -6.29 -3.95 1.01
N LYS A 158 -6.12 -3.98 -0.32
CA LYS A 158 -6.50 -5.08 -1.21
C LYS A 158 -5.34 -6.04 -1.45
N ASP A 159 -5.66 -7.25 -1.85
CA ASP A 159 -4.67 -8.21 -2.31
C ASP A 159 -3.97 -7.67 -3.57
N ARG A 160 -2.67 -7.89 -3.66
CA ARG A 160 -1.85 -7.41 -4.76
C ARG A 160 -2.07 -8.23 -6.03
N ASN A 161 -2.05 -7.57 -7.18
CA ASN A 161 -2.05 -8.19 -8.49
C ASN A 161 -0.68 -8.00 -9.14
N LEU A 162 0.30 -8.78 -8.68
CA LEU A 162 1.69 -8.64 -9.09
C LEU A 162 1.90 -9.21 -10.50
N VAL A 163 2.24 -8.34 -11.41
CA VAL A 163 2.50 -8.62 -12.82
C VAL A 163 3.98 -8.43 -13.10
N ILE A 164 4.58 -9.39 -13.80
CA ILE A 164 5.97 -9.34 -14.25
C ILE A 164 5.99 -9.27 -15.77
N GLY A 165 6.64 -8.24 -16.30
CA GLY A 165 6.75 -7.99 -17.73
C GLY A 165 8.18 -7.91 -18.21
N LEU A 166 8.46 -8.49 -19.39
CA LEU A 166 9.71 -8.30 -20.12
C LEU A 166 9.46 -7.43 -21.36
N TYR A 167 10.24 -6.37 -21.47
CA TYR A 167 10.28 -5.49 -22.65
C TYR A 167 11.53 -5.81 -23.47
N GLN A 168 11.37 -6.06 -24.75
CA GLN A 168 12.51 -6.21 -25.66
C GLN A 168 13.26 -4.88 -25.79
N VAL A 169 14.59 -4.91 -25.63
CA VAL A 169 15.43 -3.72 -25.82
C VAL A 169 15.52 -3.41 -27.29
N LYS A 170 14.79 -2.39 -27.73
CA LYS A 170 14.74 -1.87 -29.09
C LYS A 170 14.58 -0.35 -29.04
N ASP A 171 14.91 0.36 -30.10
CA ASP A 171 14.75 1.82 -30.19
C ASP A 171 13.31 2.29 -29.96
N THR A 172 12.32 1.40 -30.18
CA THR A 172 10.89 1.66 -29.99
C THR A 172 10.33 1.17 -28.65
N MET A 173 11.19 0.79 -27.70
CA MET A 173 10.75 0.29 -26.41
C MET A 173 9.92 1.37 -25.67
N ASN A 174 8.73 0.99 -25.23
CA ASN A 174 7.80 1.91 -24.56
C ASN A 174 7.07 1.21 -23.42
N TYR A 175 7.37 1.62 -22.19
CA TYR A 175 6.72 1.09 -20.97
C TYR A 175 5.22 1.44 -20.83
N ARG A 176 4.71 2.37 -21.65
CA ARG A 176 3.27 2.69 -21.71
C ARG A 176 2.47 1.71 -22.59
N GLN A 177 3.11 0.66 -23.06
CA GLN A 177 2.49 -0.44 -23.79
C GLN A 177 2.63 -1.73 -23.01
N LYS A 178 1.80 -2.74 -23.33
CA LYS A 178 1.93 -4.06 -22.73
C LYS A 178 3.33 -4.64 -22.95
N PRO A 179 3.92 -5.29 -21.94
CA PRO A 179 5.18 -6.01 -22.10
C PRO A 179 5.10 -7.04 -23.23
N TYR A 180 6.23 -7.35 -23.82
CA TYR A 180 6.30 -8.38 -24.88
C TYR A 180 6.05 -9.79 -24.32
N TYR A 181 6.64 -10.10 -23.15
CA TYR A 181 6.29 -11.27 -22.34
C TYR A 181 5.75 -10.81 -21.00
N ILE A 182 4.75 -11.52 -20.51
CA ILE A 182 4.07 -11.14 -19.26
C ILE A 182 3.62 -12.39 -18.51
N THR A 183 3.69 -12.35 -17.19
CA THR A 183 3.12 -13.34 -16.29
C THR A 183 2.61 -12.68 -15.02
N LYS A 184 1.88 -13.42 -14.20
CA LYS A 184 1.47 -13.02 -12.85
C LYS A 184 2.21 -13.84 -11.82
N ALA A 185 2.55 -13.23 -10.71
CA ALA A 185 3.01 -13.96 -9.56
C ALA A 185 1.83 -14.67 -8.87
N ASP A 186 2.12 -15.81 -8.26
CA ASP A 186 1.19 -16.50 -7.38
C ASP A 186 1.09 -15.79 -6.00
N PRO A 187 0.21 -16.24 -5.09
CA PRO A 187 0.07 -15.63 -3.76
C PRO A 187 1.35 -15.64 -2.92
N ASP A 188 2.26 -16.57 -3.16
CA ASP A 188 3.57 -16.66 -2.49
C ASP A 188 4.64 -15.78 -3.16
N GLY A 189 4.27 -15.10 -4.24
CA GLY A 189 5.13 -14.21 -5.02
C GLY A 189 5.99 -14.92 -6.06
N TYR A 190 5.84 -16.24 -6.27
CA TYR A 190 6.55 -16.96 -7.33
C TYR A 190 6.01 -16.58 -8.70
N PHE A 191 6.91 -16.37 -9.67
CA PHE A 191 6.57 -16.12 -11.06
C PHE A 191 7.44 -16.93 -12.01
N GLU A 192 6.88 -17.20 -13.20
CA GLU A 192 7.59 -17.85 -14.30
C GLU A 192 7.14 -17.27 -15.65
N LEU A 193 8.10 -16.81 -16.42
CA LEU A 193 7.95 -16.38 -17.82
C LEU A 193 8.52 -17.46 -18.71
N ASN A 194 7.68 -18.11 -19.50
CA ASN A 194 8.04 -19.25 -20.34
C ASN A 194 8.03 -18.91 -21.83
N TYR A 195 8.64 -19.79 -22.62
CA TYR A 195 8.67 -19.69 -24.08
C TYR A 195 9.35 -18.43 -24.58
N LEU A 196 10.46 -18.06 -23.94
CA LEU A 196 11.19 -16.85 -24.23
C LEU A 196 12.19 -17.07 -25.36
N THR A 197 12.26 -16.14 -26.29
CA THR A 197 13.28 -16.08 -27.36
C THR A 197 14.60 -15.53 -26.79
N PRO A 198 15.78 -16.05 -27.19
CA PRO A 198 17.05 -15.42 -26.88
C PRO A 198 17.07 -13.94 -27.26
N GLY A 199 17.64 -13.06 -26.43
CA GLY A 199 17.69 -11.63 -26.71
C GLY A 199 17.95 -10.77 -25.50
N LYS A 200 17.89 -9.45 -25.70
CA LYS A 200 18.06 -8.45 -24.65
C LYS A 200 16.72 -7.93 -24.17
N TYR A 201 16.55 -7.92 -22.86
CA TYR A 201 15.30 -7.55 -22.20
C TYR A 201 15.52 -6.61 -21.01
N LYS A 202 14.52 -5.78 -20.74
CA LYS A 202 14.32 -5.12 -19.44
C LYS A 202 13.16 -5.77 -18.72
N ILE A 203 13.34 -6.08 -17.42
CA ILE A 203 12.31 -6.68 -16.57
C ILE A 203 11.71 -5.61 -15.67
N ILE A 204 10.38 -5.67 -15.52
CA ILE A 204 9.62 -4.85 -14.58
C ILE A 204 8.60 -5.74 -13.88
N GLY A 205 8.52 -5.63 -12.54
CA GLY A 205 7.39 -6.13 -11.77
C GLY A 205 6.54 -4.94 -11.30
N PHE A 206 5.22 -5.05 -11.33
CA PHE A 206 4.33 -3.98 -10.85
C PHE A 206 3.03 -4.53 -10.28
N ASP A 207 2.40 -3.73 -9.40
CA ASP A 207 1.08 -4.05 -8.84
C ASP A 207 0.00 -3.46 -9.76
N ASP A 208 -0.52 -4.26 -10.67
CA ASP A 208 -1.51 -3.86 -11.70
C ASP A 208 -2.89 -3.65 -11.05
N GLU A 209 -3.08 -2.49 -10.42
CA GLU A 209 -4.29 -2.16 -9.65
C GLU A 209 -5.55 -2.06 -10.53
N ASN A 210 -5.39 -1.69 -11.80
CA ASN A 210 -6.50 -1.49 -12.74
C ASN A 210 -6.72 -2.66 -13.72
N ASN A 211 -5.89 -3.71 -13.64
CA ASN A 211 -5.96 -4.93 -14.47
C ASN A 211 -5.78 -4.66 -15.98
N ASN A 212 -4.97 -3.67 -16.35
CA ASN A 212 -4.71 -3.35 -17.76
C ASN A 212 -3.43 -4.02 -18.31
N SER A 213 -2.60 -4.60 -17.44
CA SER A 213 -1.29 -5.20 -17.74
C SER A 213 -0.29 -4.21 -18.33
N ILE A 214 -0.39 -2.94 -17.96
CA ILE A 214 0.51 -1.85 -18.34
C ILE A 214 0.92 -1.12 -17.07
N TYR A 215 2.21 -0.90 -16.87
CA TYR A 215 2.68 -0.16 -15.71
C TYR A 215 2.26 1.32 -15.76
N ASP A 216 1.49 1.76 -14.78
CA ASP A 216 1.08 3.14 -14.61
C ASP A 216 2.10 3.93 -13.78
N LEU A 217 3.00 4.60 -14.48
CA LEU A 217 4.12 5.35 -13.89
C LEU A 217 3.66 6.32 -12.79
N GLY A 218 4.29 6.21 -11.61
CA GLY A 218 4.04 7.09 -10.46
C GLY A 218 2.72 6.82 -9.72
N LYS A 219 1.98 5.78 -10.09
CA LYS A 219 0.75 5.35 -9.42
C LYS A 219 0.93 3.99 -8.77
N GLU A 220 1.35 3.01 -9.56
CA GLU A 220 1.51 1.63 -9.13
C GLU A 220 2.90 1.39 -8.54
N SER A 221 2.98 0.51 -7.55
CA SER A 221 4.25 0.05 -7.00
C SER A 221 5.05 -0.69 -8.08
N VAL A 222 6.38 -0.59 -8.04
CA VAL A 222 7.25 -1.11 -9.10
C VAL A 222 8.50 -1.78 -8.57
N ALA A 223 8.92 -2.84 -9.23
CA ALA A 223 10.22 -3.48 -9.13
C ALA A 223 10.89 -3.43 -10.50
N PHE A 224 12.16 -3.09 -10.59
CA PHE A 224 12.91 -3.09 -11.84
C PHE A 224 14.40 -3.30 -11.60
N GLN A 225 15.10 -3.73 -12.65
CA GLN A 225 16.56 -3.79 -12.65
C GLN A 225 17.12 -2.75 -13.63
N LYS A 226 18.20 -2.06 -13.24
CA LYS A 226 18.89 -1.12 -14.15
C LYS A 226 19.52 -1.82 -15.33
N GLN A 227 20.10 -3.00 -15.07
CA GLN A 227 20.83 -3.76 -16.07
C GLN A 227 19.87 -4.48 -17.00
N GLU A 228 20.26 -4.54 -18.26
CA GLU A 228 19.56 -5.35 -19.26
C GLU A 228 19.86 -6.83 -19.01
N ILE A 229 18.86 -7.67 -19.24
CA ILE A 229 19.01 -9.13 -19.22
C ILE A 229 19.41 -9.58 -20.62
N ASN A 230 20.62 -10.12 -20.78
CA ASN A 230 21.03 -10.83 -22.01
C ASN A 230 20.64 -12.29 -21.87
N LEU A 231 19.46 -12.66 -22.37
CA LEU A 231 18.89 -14.01 -22.22
C LEU A 231 19.47 -14.95 -23.31
N GLU A 232 20.50 -15.71 -22.96
CA GLU A 232 21.10 -16.75 -23.80
C GLU A 232 20.79 -18.16 -23.26
N SER A 233 20.48 -18.26 -21.99
CA SER A 233 20.06 -19.48 -21.28
C SER A 233 18.98 -19.13 -20.24
N SER A 234 18.21 -20.14 -19.82
CA SER A 234 17.17 -19.93 -18.81
C SER A 234 17.75 -19.43 -17.48
N ILE A 235 17.02 -18.54 -16.83
CA ILE A 235 17.38 -17.92 -15.54
C ILE A 235 16.39 -18.38 -14.48
N SER A 236 16.89 -18.84 -13.34
CA SER A 236 16.07 -19.22 -12.19
C SER A 236 16.50 -18.50 -10.92
N GLY A 237 15.58 -18.38 -9.97
CA GLY A 237 15.85 -17.79 -8.66
C GLY A 237 16.01 -16.27 -8.69
N MET A 238 15.48 -15.58 -9.71
CA MET A 238 15.48 -14.12 -9.77
C MET A 238 14.67 -13.56 -8.60
N LYS A 239 15.18 -12.50 -7.97
CA LYS A 239 14.50 -11.83 -6.86
C LYS A 239 14.16 -10.42 -7.27
N LEU A 240 12.88 -10.07 -7.19
CA LEU A 240 12.38 -8.72 -7.43
C LEU A 240 11.81 -8.17 -6.12
N LYS A 241 12.16 -6.95 -5.79
CA LYS A 241 11.59 -6.21 -4.67
C LYS A 241 10.73 -5.09 -5.21
N ILE A 242 9.44 -5.09 -4.84
CA ILE A 242 8.51 -4.06 -5.27
C ILE A 242 8.45 -2.93 -4.23
N PHE A 243 8.59 -1.71 -4.71
CA PHE A 243 8.60 -0.49 -3.91
C PHE A 243 7.42 0.40 -4.31
N PRO A 244 6.89 1.21 -3.38
CA PRO A 244 5.95 2.27 -3.74
C PRO A 244 6.59 3.21 -4.76
N SER A 245 5.89 3.52 -5.84
CA SER A 245 6.37 4.50 -6.82
C SER A 245 6.44 5.90 -6.23
N LYS A 246 7.50 6.63 -6.55
CA LYS A 246 7.60 8.04 -6.25
C LYS A 246 6.54 8.81 -7.03
N LYS A 247 5.58 9.41 -6.33
CA LYS A 247 4.53 10.22 -6.95
C LYS A 247 5.10 11.54 -7.45
N ALA A 248 4.78 11.90 -8.67
CA ALA A 248 5.12 13.22 -9.19
C ALA A 248 4.42 14.30 -8.36
N ILE A 249 5.15 15.37 -8.03
CA ILE A 249 4.58 16.49 -7.28
C ILE A 249 3.62 17.25 -8.19
N LYS A 250 2.34 17.28 -7.80
CA LYS A 250 1.29 18.03 -8.47
C LYS A 250 0.41 18.73 -7.45
N TYR A 251 0.02 19.96 -7.74
CA TYR A 251 -1.04 20.61 -6.98
C TYR A 251 -2.34 19.78 -7.06
N LYS A 252 -2.96 19.54 -5.92
CA LYS A 252 -4.22 18.79 -5.81
C LYS A 252 -5.38 19.73 -5.58
N GLU A 253 -5.36 20.45 -4.47
CA GLU A 253 -6.44 21.36 -4.09
C GLU A 253 -5.98 22.37 -3.05
N MET A 254 -6.80 23.41 -2.87
CA MET A 254 -6.72 24.35 -1.76
C MET A 254 -8.06 24.41 -1.06
N ALA A 255 -8.09 24.19 0.25
CA ALA A 255 -9.28 24.18 1.08
C ALA A 255 -9.24 25.26 2.16
N ILE A 256 -10.41 25.82 2.51
CA ILE A 256 -10.54 26.70 3.67
C ILE A 256 -10.30 25.87 4.93
N SER A 257 -9.48 26.37 5.83
CA SER A 257 -9.11 25.69 7.06
C SER A 257 -8.97 26.72 8.18
N THR A 258 -9.09 26.29 9.42
CA THR A 258 -8.99 27.17 10.61
C THR A 258 -7.77 28.09 10.51
N GLY A 259 -7.98 29.42 10.58
CA GLY A 259 -6.93 30.42 10.53
C GLY A 259 -6.27 30.62 9.16
N GLY A 260 -6.96 30.26 8.05
CA GLY A 260 -6.45 30.47 6.70
C GLY A 260 -6.84 29.38 5.72
N VAL A 261 -5.88 28.90 4.91
CA VAL A 261 -6.10 27.86 3.89
C VAL A 261 -5.06 26.77 3.97
N LEU A 262 -5.47 25.56 3.58
CA LEU A 262 -4.60 24.38 3.44
C LEU A 262 -4.44 24.08 1.95
N MET A 263 -3.21 24.08 1.45
CA MET A 263 -2.85 23.68 0.10
C MET A 263 -2.32 22.25 0.15
N THR A 264 -2.81 21.37 -0.72
CA THR A 264 -2.39 19.97 -0.78
C THR A 264 -1.83 19.60 -2.14
N PHE A 265 -0.93 18.62 -2.15
CA PHE A 265 -0.24 18.11 -3.32
C PHE A 265 -0.44 16.60 -3.46
N GLU A 266 -0.35 16.08 -4.68
CA GLU A 266 0.04 14.70 -4.90
C GLU A 266 1.57 14.63 -4.80
N GLY A 267 2.08 13.58 -4.17
CA GLY A 267 3.49 13.50 -3.81
C GLY A 267 3.83 14.35 -2.59
N ASN A 268 5.05 14.19 -2.12
CA ASN A 268 5.54 14.82 -0.89
C ASN A 268 6.72 15.74 -1.23
N PRO A 269 6.49 17.03 -1.51
CA PRO A 269 7.58 17.96 -1.81
C PRO A 269 8.51 18.14 -0.61
N ASP A 270 9.81 18.17 -0.85
CA ASP A 270 10.81 18.44 0.19
C ASP A 270 10.59 19.82 0.79
N LYS A 271 10.35 20.81 -0.04
CA LYS A 271 10.09 22.20 0.36
C LYS A 271 9.03 22.83 -0.53
N VAL A 272 8.18 23.64 0.08
CA VAL A 272 7.21 24.47 -0.67
C VAL A 272 7.37 25.93 -0.23
N ILE A 273 7.65 26.80 -1.18
CA ILE A 273 7.64 28.26 -0.99
C ILE A 273 6.29 28.75 -1.50
N VAL A 274 5.54 29.47 -0.67
CA VAL A 274 4.26 30.05 -1.05
C VAL A 274 4.30 31.55 -0.88
N LYS A 275 3.77 32.29 -1.86
CA LYS A 275 3.61 33.75 -1.79
C LYS A 275 2.18 34.13 -2.18
N ALA A 276 1.58 35.06 -1.43
CA ALA A 276 0.33 35.69 -1.83
C ALA A 276 0.54 36.51 -3.11
N VAL A 277 -0.45 36.49 -4.01
CA VAL A 277 -0.45 37.23 -5.26
C VAL A 277 -1.59 38.25 -5.21
N GLY A 278 -1.24 39.55 -5.19
CA GLY A 278 -2.17 40.64 -4.97
C GLY A 278 -2.04 41.25 -3.57
N ASP A 279 -3.02 42.06 -3.18
CA ASP A 279 -2.97 42.87 -1.95
C ASP A 279 -3.37 42.09 -0.68
N LYS A 280 -4.00 40.94 -0.85
CA LYS A 280 -4.52 40.11 0.27
C LYS A 280 -4.19 38.61 0.11
N PRO A 281 -3.86 37.93 1.20
CA PRO A 281 -3.54 38.48 2.52
C PRO A 281 -2.20 39.22 2.51
N SER A 282 -2.14 40.37 3.22
CA SER A 282 -0.90 41.16 3.35
C SER A 282 0.01 40.66 4.48
N ASP A 283 -0.60 40.14 5.55
CA ASP A 283 0.07 39.57 6.73
C ASP A 283 -0.27 38.07 6.83
N TYR A 284 0.69 37.20 6.47
CA TYR A 284 0.49 35.76 6.49
C TYR A 284 1.76 35.00 6.90
N LYS A 285 1.56 33.76 7.38
CA LYS A 285 2.64 32.84 7.71
C LYS A 285 2.42 31.51 6.99
N VAL A 286 3.48 30.93 6.46
CA VAL A 286 3.45 29.60 5.81
C VAL A 286 4.13 28.58 6.72
N THR A 287 3.47 27.46 6.95
CA THR A 287 4.06 26.30 7.61
C THR A 287 3.97 25.08 6.71
N HIS A 288 5.11 24.45 6.52
CA HIS A 288 5.26 23.20 5.77
C HIS A 288 6.16 22.26 6.55
N LYS A 289 5.72 21.05 6.78
CA LYS A 289 6.58 19.99 7.33
C LYS A 289 7.31 19.33 6.16
N LEU A 290 8.62 19.19 6.30
CA LEU A 290 9.47 18.56 5.30
C LEU A 290 8.87 17.21 4.82
N ARG A 291 8.79 17.01 3.51
CA ARG A 291 8.16 15.84 2.85
C ARG A 291 6.69 15.59 3.23
N SER A 292 5.97 16.65 3.61
CA SER A 292 4.51 16.61 3.76
C SER A 292 3.84 16.95 2.44
N ASP A 293 2.68 16.34 2.19
CA ASP A 293 1.80 16.63 1.06
C ASP A 293 1.00 17.93 1.23
N SER A 294 1.14 18.62 2.36
CA SER A 294 0.30 19.75 2.71
C SER A 294 1.09 20.94 3.25
N VAL A 295 0.63 22.14 2.86
CA VAL A 295 1.16 23.45 3.28
C VAL A 295 0.02 24.26 3.86
N LYS A 296 0.22 24.73 5.09
CA LYS A 296 -0.75 25.62 5.73
C LYS A 296 -0.34 27.07 5.55
N ILE A 297 -1.25 27.87 5.05
CA ILE A 297 -1.11 29.32 4.91
C ILE A 297 -2.03 29.97 5.94
N TRP A 298 -1.43 30.64 6.92
CA TRP A 298 -2.11 31.26 8.04
C TRP A 298 -2.28 32.75 7.76
N PHE A 299 -3.49 33.31 7.99
CA PHE A 299 -3.76 34.73 7.94
C PHE A 299 -5.01 35.10 8.76
N ASP A 300 -5.09 36.34 9.28
CA ASP A 300 -6.26 36.82 10.02
C ASP A 300 -7.27 37.45 9.08
N ALA A 301 -8.21 36.65 8.62
CA ALA A 301 -9.27 37.09 7.72
C ALA A 301 -10.18 38.17 8.34
N GLY A 302 -10.32 38.19 9.67
CA GLY A 302 -11.09 39.24 10.35
C GLY A 302 -10.40 40.59 10.36
N LYS A 303 -9.07 40.59 10.70
CA LYS A 303 -8.23 41.80 10.73
C LYS A 303 -8.11 42.44 9.35
N GLU A 304 -7.94 41.65 8.32
CA GLU A 304 -7.76 42.13 6.95
C GLU A 304 -9.10 42.26 6.16
N ASN A 305 -10.23 41.99 6.80
CA ASN A 305 -11.56 41.99 6.17
C ASN A 305 -11.64 41.13 4.90
N ILE A 306 -11.06 39.91 4.97
CA ILE A 306 -11.03 38.95 3.87
C ILE A 306 -12.22 38.00 3.96
N GLY A 307 -13.06 37.96 2.93
CA GLY A 307 -14.19 37.04 2.85
C GLY A 307 -15.26 37.23 3.93
N VAL A 308 -15.31 38.39 4.61
CA VAL A 308 -16.22 38.65 5.72
C VAL A 308 -17.65 38.87 5.22
N ALA A 309 -17.87 39.83 4.34
CA ALA A 309 -19.19 40.09 3.76
C ALA A 309 -19.50 39.15 2.59
N VAL A 310 -18.61 39.10 1.61
CA VAL A 310 -18.72 38.29 0.40
C VAL A 310 -17.47 37.44 0.24
N SER A 311 -17.55 36.35 -0.53
CA SER A 311 -16.36 35.55 -0.85
C SER A 311 -15.38 36.36 -1.68
N GLU A 312 -14.09 36.26 -1.36
CA GLU A 312 -13.00 36.90 -2.09
C GLU A 312 -12.13 35.84 -2.80
N ASN A 313 -11.65 36.16 -4.00
CA ASN A 313 -10.75 35.30 -4.73
C ASN A 313 -9.31 35.57 -4.30
N LEU A 314 -8.76 34.72 -3.45
CA LEU A 314 -7.36 34.77 -3.03
C LEU A 314 -6.49 33.98 -4.00
N LYS A 315 -5.32 34.51 -4.34
CA LYS A 315 -4.35 33.86 -5.22
C LYS A 315 -3.02 33.66 -4.49
N PHE A 316 -2.43 32.48 -4.71
CA PHE A 316 -1.12 32.12 -4.15
C PHE A 316 -0.25 31.49 -5.22
N SER A 317 0.96 31.99 -5.38
CA SER A 317 1.98 31.28 -6.14
C SER A 317 2.68 30.29 -5.23
N TYR A 318 3.03 29.12 -5.77
CA TYR A 318 3.84 28.14 -5.07
C TYR A 318 5.04 27.71 -5.90
N ASP A 319 6.11 27.29 -5.23
CA ASP A 319 7.32 26.72 -5.81
C ASP A 319 7.76 25.52 -4.97
N THR A 320 7.77 24.34 -5.60
CA THR A 320 8.22 23.07 -4.98
C THR A 320 9.67 22.71 -5.32
N GLY A 321 10.37 23.59 -6.04
CA GLY A 321 11.67 23.30 -6.63
C GLY A 321 11.61 22.55 -7.96
N THR A 322 10.58 21.72 -8.15
CA THR A 322 10.34 20.98 -9.42
C THR A 322 9.19 21.55 -10.23
N LYS A 323 8.28 22.27 -9.59
CA LYS A 323 7.10 22.86 -10.23
C LYS A 323 6.71 24.17 -9.59
N GLN A 324 6.37 25.14 -10.43
CA GLN A 324 5.88 26.47 -10.03
C GLN A 324 4.55 26.72 -10.71
N ASP A 325 3.59 27.30 -9.97
CA ASP A 325 2.30 27.72 -10.53
C ASP A 325 1.63 28.75 -9.61
N THR A 326 0.51 29.30 -10.07
CA THR A 326 -0.36 30.19 -9.30
C THR A 326 -1.77 29.59 -9.25
N VAL A 327 -2.27 29.42 -8.04
CA VAL A 327 -3.59 28.83 -7.78
C VAL A 327 -4.47 29.80 -7.02
N SER A 328 -5.79 29.60 -7.09
CA SER A 328 -6.73 30.49 -6.44
C SER A 328 -7.79 29.72 -5.67
N ILE A 329 -8.38 30.41 -4.68
CA ILE A 329 -9.49 29.92 -3.88
C ILE A 329 -10.50 31.03 -3.65
N PHE A 330 -11.79 30.74 -3.81
CA PHE A 330 -12.86 31.60 -3.34
C PHE A 330 -13.01 31.43 -1.81
N TYR A 331 -12.37 32.32 -1.08
CA TYR A 331 -12.33 32.31 0.37
C TYR A 331 -13.56 32.99 0.97
N LYS A 332 -14.25 32.28 1.85
CA LYS A 332 -15.30 32.81 2.72
C LYS A 332 -14.88 32.58 4.15
N LYS A 333 -14.81 33.66 4.95
CA LYS A 333 -14.43 33.54 6.36
C LYS A 333 -15.39 32.58 7.08
N PRO A 334 -14.90 31.55 7.77
CA PRO A 334 -15.75 30.68 8.59
C PRO A 334 -16.47 31.45 9.68
N ALA A 335 -17.71 31.07 9.98
CA ALA A 335 -18.52 31.73 11.00
C ALA A 335 -17.92 31.59 12.42
N LYS A 336 -17.26 30.43 12.67
CA LYS A 336 -16.54 30.17 13.91
C LYS A 336 -15.07 29.86 13.58
N GLU A 337 -14.20 30.62 14.20
CA GLU A 337 -12.73 30.43 14.13
C GLU A 337 -12.13 30.56 15.54
N ASP A 338 -12.78 29.90 16.52
CA ASP A 338 -12.32 29.97 17.90
C ASP A 338 -11.02 29.20 18.08
N MET A 339 -10.14 29.74 18.89
CA MET A 339 -8.95 29.01 19.32
C MET A 339 -9.37 27.91 20.28
N THR A 340 -9.10 26.69 19.92
CA THR A 340 -9.31 25.52 20.76
C THR A 340 -7.99 24.93 21.23
N VAL A 341 -7.97 24.48 22.46
CA VAL A 341 -6.83 23.76 23.06
C VAL A 341 -7.35 22.43 23.53
N SER A 342 -6.69 21.34 23.10
CA SER A 342 -7.14 19.97 23.37
C SER A 342 -5.94 19.04 23.55
N ASN A 343 -6.19 17.85 24.10
CA ASN A 343 -5.19 16.78 24.13
C ASN A 343 -5.50 15.75 23.01
N PRO A 344 -4.83 15.82 21.85
CA PRO A 344 -4.95 14.82 20.79
C PRO A 344 -4.07 13.58 21.05
N PHE A 345 -3.32 13.56 22.15
CA PHE A 345 -2.41 12.49 22.52
C PHE A 345 -3.12 11.51 23.51
N SER A 346 -2.36 10.83 24.32
CA SER A 346 -2.89 9.95 25.35
C SER A 346 -3.12 10.70 26.67
N ASN A 347 -4.22 10.35 27.39
CA ASN A 347 -4.41 10.74 28.78
C ASN A 347 -3.60 9.87 29.76
N GLU A 348 -2.92 8.85 29.24
CA GLU A 348 -2.04 7.97 29.97
C GLU A 348 -0.60 8.28 29.57
N LEU A 349 0.18 8.86 30.47
CA LEU A 349 1.58 9.19 30.26
C LEU A 349 2.44 7.95 30.48
N ALA A 350 3.22 7.56 29.47
CA ALA A 350 4.24 6.56 29.67
C ALA A 350 5.28 7.04 30.72
N PRO A 351 5.88 6.14 31.50
CA PRO A 351 6.85 6.49 32.52
C PRO A 351 7.98 7.38 31.98
N GLY A 352 8.24 8.49 32.66
CA GLY A 352 9.28 9.46 32.25
C GLY A 352 8.92 10.34 31.06
N SER A 353 7.68 10.29 30.57
CA SER A 353 7.22 11.15 29.47
C SER A 353 6.67 12.48 29.97
N ASP A 354 6.79 13.52 29.11
CA ASP A 354 6.19 14.83 29.35
C ASP A 354 4.71 14.85 28.91
N PHE A 355 3.87 15.60 29.62
CA PHE A 355 2.50 15.85 29.16
C PHE A 355 2.50 16.84 28.00
N ARG A 356 1.65 16.62 27.00
CA ARG A 356 1.52 17.48 25.82
C ARG A 356 0.05 17.79 25.55
N PHE A 357 -0.19 18.99 25.05
CA PHE A 357 -1.46 19.37 24.47
C PHE A 357 -1.25 20.22 23.21
N ALA A 358 -2.27 20.36 22.40
CA ALA A 358 -2.18 21.08 21.13
C ALA A 358 -3.30 22.12 20.98
N SER A 359 -3.04 23.13 20.15
CA SER A 359 -3.98 24.12 19.68
C SER A 359 -4.25 23.92 18.18
N ASN A 360 -5.42 24.31 17.73
CA ASN A 360 -5.75 24.42 16.30
C ASN A 360 -5.12 25.66 15.63
N TYR A 361 -4.38 26.49 16.37
CA TYR A 361 -3.58 27.64 15.88
C TYR A 361 -2.13 27.52 16.29
N ILE A 362 -1.25 28.20 15.55
CA ILE A 362 0.14 28.45 15.97
C ILE A 362 0.13 29.23 17.28
N ILE A 363 0.80 28.72 18.28
CA ILE A 363 0.97 29.36 19.59
C ILE A 363 2.21 30.23 19.52
N THR A 364 2.09 31.49 19.94
CA THR A 364 3.20 32.45 19.99
C THR A 364 3.63 32.80 21.40
N LYS A 365 2.72 32.66 22.36
CA LYS A 365 2.99 32.97 23.77
C LYS A 365 2.15 32.07 24.68
N ILE A 366 2.73 31.68 25.80
CA ILE A 366 2.05 31.02 26.91
C ILE A 366 2.38 31.73 28.20
N GLN A 367 1.51 31.60 29.22
CA GLN A 367 1.68 32.19 30.56
C GLN A 367 1.54 31.10 31.61
N PRO A 368 2.53 30.19 31.73
CA PRO A 368 2.45 29.02 32.63
C PRO A 368 2.38 29.39 34.10
N GLU A 369 2.85 30.57 34.49
CA GLU A 369 2.76 31.12 35.84
C GLU A 369 1.31 31.24 36.36
N ASN A 370 0.35 31.29 35.45
CA ASN A 370 -1.09 31.34 35.78
C ASN A 370 -1.74 29.96 35.80
N TRP A 371 -1.03 28.90 35.41
CA TRP A 371 -1.58 27.56 35.31
C TRP A 371 -1.46 26.82 36.65
N LYS A 372 -2.27 25.79 36.83
CA LYS A 372 -2.25 24.97 38.03
C LYS A 372 -2.17 23.50 37.66
N LEU A 373 -1.13 22.83 38.15
CA LEU A 373 -0.98 21.38 38.08
C LEU A 373 -1.22 20.80 39.47
N GLU A 374 -2.15 19.87 39.60
CA GLU A 374 -2.51 19.22 40.87
C GLU A 374 -2.45 17.71 40.75
N SER A 375 -2.07 17.06 41.86
CA SER A 375 -2.25 15.62 42.09
C SER A 375 -2.76 15.41 43.52
N ASP A 376 -3.85 14.65 43.69
CA ASP A 376 -4.51 14.46 44.99
C ASP A 376 -4.83 15.80 45.71
N SER A 377 -5.23 16.82 44.93
CA SER A 377 -5.49 18.21 45.40
C SER A 377 -4.24 18.97 45.92
N ILE A 378 -3.03 18.43 45.73
CA ILE A 378 -1.76 19.05 46.08
C ILE A 378 -1.16 19.67 44.84
N SER A 379 -0.79 20.95 44.91
CA SER A 379 -0.12 21.67 43.81
C SER A 379 1.25 21.06 43.54
N GLN A 380 1.56 20.88 42.23
CA GLN A 380 2.83 20.33 41.76
C GLN A 380 3.61 21.39 41.01
N ASN A 381 4.92 21.39 41.16
CA ASN A 381 5.81 22.22 40.37
C ASN A 381 5.93 21.69 38.94
N PHE A 382 5.88 22.56 37.97
CA PHE A 382 6.06 22.21 36.56
C PHE A 382 6.68 23.34 35.77
N THR A 383 7.14 23.04 34.56
CA THR A 383 7.52 24.01 33.54
C THR A 383 6.74 23.70 32.27
N ALA A 384 6.50 24.73 31.47
CA ALA A 384 5.85 24.54 30.17
C ALA A 384 6.56 25.36 29.09
N LYS A 385 6.67 24.78 27.89
CA LYS A 385 7.21 25.48 26.72
C LYS A 385 6.46 25.11 25.44
N ILE A 386 6.45 26.03 24.48
CA ILE A 386 5.99 25.74 23.11
C ILE A 386 7.00 24.78 22.48
N SER A 387 6.50 23.77 21.75
CA SER A 387 7.37 22.82 21.06
C SER A 387 8.14 23.51 19.94
N GLU A 388 9.44 23.26 19.87
CA GLU A 388 10.30 23.75 18.79
C GLU A 388 10.01 23.06 17.45
N LEU A 389 9.55 21.80 17.50
CA LEU A 389 9.22 21.01 16.31
C LEU A 389 7.84 21.34 15.73
N ASP A 390 6.91 21.76 16.59
CA ASP A 390 5.53 22.05 16.19
C ASP A 390 4.96 23.14 17.09
N SER A 391 4.94 24.36 16.59
CA SER A 391 4.44 25.54 17.32
C SER A 391 2.95 25.49 17.67
N THR A 392 2.22 24.48 17.25
CA THR A 392 0.83 24.26 17.71
C THR A 392 0.77 23.46 19.02
N GLN A 393 1.90 22.95 19.52
CA GLN A 393 1.97 22.10 20.71
C GLN A 393 2.68 22.78 21.88
N VAL A 394 2.23 22.43 23.09
CA VAL A 394 2.85 22.78 24.36
C VAL A 394 3.30 21.51 25.06
N ILE A 395 4.52 21.55 25.57
CA ILE A 395 5.14 20.49 26.38
C ILE A 395 5.16 20.95 27.84
N VAL A 396 4.58 20.15 28.72
CA VAL A 396 4.53 20.39 30.18
C VAL A 396 5.38 19.33 30.87
N LYS A 397 6.40 19.79 31.61
CA LYS A 397 7.34 18.94 32.35
C LYS A 397 7.11 19.07 33.84
N SER A 398 7.04 17.95 34.50
CA SER A 398 6.96 17.83 35.95
C SER A 398 7.56 16.50 36.41
N ASN A 399 7.76 16.33 37.70
CA ASN A 399 8.08 15.03 38.27
C ASN A 399 6.78 14.21 38.42
N PHE A 400 6.30 13.62 37.33
CA PHE A 400 5.10 12.81 37.32
C PHE A 400 5.35 11.49 38.03
N VAL A 401 4.74 11.34 39.23
CA VAL A 401 4.86 10.13 40.03
C VAL A 401 3.96 9.04 39.49
N VAL A 402 4.53 7.88 39.27
CA VAL A 402 3.89 6.68 38.72
C VAL A 402 2.60 6.32 39.47
N GLY A 403 1.55 5.99 38.71
CA GLY A 403 0.24 5.62 39.22
C GLY A 403 -0.57 6.77 39.82
N LYS A 404 -0.10 8.00 39.72
CA LYS A 404 -0.81 9.18 40.19
C LYS A 404 -1.61 9.84 39.04
N LYS A 405 -2.78 10.37 39.42
CA LYS A 405 -3.62 11.17 38.54
C LYS A 405 -3.29 12.65 38.68
N TYR A 406 -3.27 13.33 37.59
CA TYR A 406 -2.95 14.73 37.49
C TYR A 406 -4.07 15.52 36.83
N LYS A 407 -4.20 16.76 37.25
CA LYS A 407 -5.13 17.74 36.71
C LYS A 407 -4.35 19.00 36.35
N LEU A 408 -4.26 19.31 35.07
CA LEU A 408 -3.72 20.58 34.60
C LEU A 408 -4.87 21.51 34.26
N THR A 409 -4.96 22.64 34.94
CA THR A 409 -5.89 23.71 34.63
C THR A 409 -5.16 24.84 33.91
N VAL A 410 -5.59 25.14 32.70
CA VAL A 410 -5.09 26.22 31.86
C VAL A 410 -6.18 27.28 31.76
N PRO A 411 -6.06 28.41 32.47
CA PRO A 411 -7.08 29.44 32.47
C PRO A 411 -7.24 30.10 31.09
N LYS A 412 -8.38 30.71 30.85
CA LYS A 412 -8.62 31.48 29.63
C LYS A 412 -7.57 32.57 29.44
N ASN A 413 -7.26 32.90 28.21
CA ASN A 413 -6.33 33.96 27.80
C ASN A 413 -4.86 33.71 28.16
N THR A 414 -4.46 32.49 28.57
CA THR A 414 -3.08 32.16 28.93
C THR A 414 -2.32 31.39 27.86
N VAL A 415 -3.00 30.95 26.80
CA VAL A 415 -2.42 30.46 25.55
C VAL A 415 -2.82 31.41 24.43
N ILE A 416 -1.85 32.00 23.76
CA ILE A 416 -2.03 33.10 22.81
C ILE A 416 -1.52 32.68 21.45
N SER A 417 -2.34 32.81 20.42
CA SER A 417 -1.99 32.46 19.04
C SER A 417 -1.28 33.58 18.29
N PHE A 418 -0.81 33.28 17.10
CA PHE A 418 -0.20 34.18 16.13
C PHE A 418 -1.07 35.45 15.83
N TYR A 419 -2.40 35.32 15.92
CA TYR A 419 -3.32 36.44 15.68
C TYR A 419 -3.83 37.11 16.97
N ASN A 420 -3.14 36.96 18.08
CA ASN A 420 -3.59 37.33 19.40
C ASN A 420 -4.97 36.76 19.79
N ARG A 421 -5.34 35.63 19.16
CA ARG A 421 -6.52 34.89 19.62
C ARG A 421 -6.17 34.21 20.93
N LEU A 422 -7.11 34.25 21.83
CA LEU A 422 -6.95 33.79 23.20
C LEU A 422 -7.69 32.49 23.41
N SER A 423 -7.11 31.57 24.16
CA SER A 423 -7.76 30.33 24.52
C SER A 423 -8.87 30.53 25.54
N GLU A 424 -9.90 29.70 25.48
CA GLU A 424 -10.82 29.48 26.60
C GLU A 424 -10.12 28.70 27.72
N SER A 425 -10.75 28.67 28.89
CA SER A 425 -10.24 27.83 29.99
C SER A 425 -10.41 26.34 29.64
N VAL A 426 -9.35 25.57 29.84
CA VAL A 426 -9.35 24.13 29.60
C VAL A 426 -8.75 23.39 30.79
N ARG A 427 -9.28 22.20 31.04
CA ARG A 427 -8.78 21.28 32.05
C ARG A 427 -8.40 19.96 31.38
N PHE A 428 -7.21 19.47 31.71
CA PHE A 428 -6.73 18.17 31.30
C PHE A 428 -6.62 17.25 32.52
N ASP A 429 -7.26 16.11 32.46
CA ASP A 429 -7.12 15.04 33.43
C ASP A 429 -6.33 13.90 32.77
N PHE A 430 -5.23 13.47 33.40
CA PHE A 430 -4.36 12.43 32.89
C PHE A 430 -3.70 11.66 34.04
N GLU A 431 -3.14 10.50 33.73
CA GLU A 431 -2.51 9.59 34.70
C GLU A 431 -1.07 9.26 34.27
N ALA A 432 -0.13 9.25 35.20
CA ALA A 432 1.21 8.71 34.98
C ALA A 432 1.15 7.19 35.13
N ALA A 433 1.23 6.47 34.01
CA ALA A 433 1.11 5.04 33.95
C ALA A 433 2.22 4.32 34.73
N LYS A 434 1.94 3.10 35.18
CA LYS A 434 2.90 2.28 35.92
C LYS A 434 3.85 1.58 34.94
N PRO A 435 5.15 1.48 35.25
CA PRO A 435 6.12 0.75 34.43
C PRO A 435 5.70 -0.69 34.16
N GLU A 436 4.99 -1.32 35.10
CA GLU A 436 4.51 -2.69 35.06
C GLU A 436 3.48 -2.92 33.94
N GLU A 437 2.91 -1.85 33.37
CA GLU A 437 1.95 -1.91 32.27
C GLU A 437 2.63 -1.99 30.89
N PHE A 438 3.93 -1.79 30.84
CA PHE A 438 4.73 -1.74 29.63
C PHE A 438 5.75 -2.87 29.56
N GLY A 439 6.24 -3.14 28.35
CA GLY A 439 7.42 -3.95 28.12
C GLY A 439 8.55 -3.17 27.46
N SER A 440 9.65 -3.83 27.21
CA SER A 440 10.77 -3.28 26.47
C SER A 440 11.30 -4.27 25.43
N PHE A 441 11.90 -3.74 24.39
CA PHE A 441 12.54 -4.50 23.32
C PHE A 441 13.92 -3.93 23.05
N THR A 442 14.93 -4.78 23.08
CA THR A 442 16.32 -4.43 22.75
C THR A 442 16.75 -5.31 21.57
N VAL A 443 17.29 -4.70 20.55
CA VAL A 443 17.90 -5.42 19.44
C VAL A 443 19.36 -5.03 19.30
N ASN A 444 20.24 -6.02 19.18
CA ASN A 444 21.63 -5.87 18.83
C ASN A 444 21.81 -6.19 17.35
N LEU A 445 22.18 -5.21 16.56
CA LEU A 445 22.40 -5.30 15.11
C LEU A 445 23.84 -5.75 14.86
N VAL A 446 23.99 -6.96 14.33
CA VAL A 446 25.28 -7.48 13.85
C VAL A 446 25.40 -7.09 12.38
N ASN A 447 26.56 -6.57 11.97
CA ASN A 447 26.79 -6.05 10.62
C ASN A 447 25.78 -4.97 10.21
N LYS A 448 25.57 -4.01 11.12
CA LYS A 448 24.67 -2.88 10.89
C LYS A 448 25.05 -2.08 9.64
N PRO A 449 24.11 -1.30 9.03
CA PRO A 449 24.44 -0.37 7.95
C PRO A 449 25.53 0.64 8.35
N GLU A 450 26.34 1.07 7.40
CA GLU A 450 27.36 2.10 7.62
C GLU A 450 26.72 3.48 7.81
N HIS A 451 25.64 3.75 7.08
CA HIS A 451 24.87 4.99 7.15
C HIS A 451 23.88 5.03 8.31
N ASN A 452 23.31 6.19 8.55
CA ASN A 452 22.17 6.34 9.46
C ASN A 452 20.96 5.55 8.96
N PHE A 453 20.07 5.19 9.87
CA PHE A 453 18.88 4.43 9.52
C PHE A 453 17.72 4.74 10.47
N TRP A 454 16.52 4.60 9.96
CA TRP A 454 15.30 4.50 10.75
C TRP A 454 15.06 3.05 11.13
N ILE A 455 14.96 2.76 12.42
CA ILE A 455 14.49 1.46 12.92
C ILE A 455 13.07 1.63 13.45
N GLN A 456 12.15 0.81 12.97
CA GLN A 456 10.72 0.99 13.16
C GLN A 456 10.06 -0.27 13.71
N LEU A 457 9.28 -0.13 14.79
CA LEU A 457 8.30 -1.14 15.24
C LEU A 457 6.94 -0.80 14.61
N LEU A 458 6.39 -1.74 13.89
CA LEU A 458 5.18 -1.60 13.10
C LEU A 458 4.02 -2.35 13.76
N ASN A 459 2.80 -1.84 13.60
CA ASN A 459 1.57 -2.57 13.94
C ASN A 459 1.22 -3.64 12.87
N ASP A 460 0.12 -4.35 13.03
CA ASP A 460 -0.36 -5.36 12.07
C ASP A 460 -0.68 -4.77 10.68
N LYS A 461 -0.95 -3.47 10.60
CA LYS A 461 -1.17 -2.75 9.32
C LYS A 461 0.12 -2.27 8.67
N SER A 462 1.29 -2.65 9.21
CA SER A 462 2.61 -2.19 8.78
C SER A 462 2.84 -0.67 8.93
N GLU A 463 2.08 -0.01 9.81
CA GLU A 463 2.28 1.41 10.16
C GLU A 463 3.28 1.54 11.31
N PRO A 464 4.24 2.49 11.25
CA PRO A 464 5.21 2.69 12.32
C PRO A 464 4.54 3.27 13.57
N VAL A 465 4.61 2.53 14.68
CA VAL A 465 4.11 2.95 16.01
C VAL A 465 5.23 3.54 16.85
N TYR A 466 6.41 2.92 16.78
CA TYR A 466 7.62 3.43 17.41
C TYR A 466 8.75 3.46 16.40
N GLN A 467 9.54 4.51 16.44
CA GLN A 467 10.68 4.63 15.54
C GLN A 467 11.83 5.43 16.16
N LYS A 468 13.04 5.10 15.72
CA LYS A 468 14.25 5.84 16.08
C LYS A 468 15.13 6.05 14.85
N PHE A 469 15.72 7.22 14.75
CA PHE A 469 16.80 7.49 13.80
C PHE A 469 18.12 7.30 14.53
N SER A 470 18.99 6.46 14.03
CA SER A 470 20.23 6.05 14.72
C SER A 470 21.28 5.56 13.75
N ASN A 471 22.51 5.46 14.24
CA ASN A 471 23.61 4.73 13.62
C ASN A 471 24.26 3.74 14.60
N GLU A 472 23.61 3.45 15.72
CA GLU A 472 24.12 2.56 16.76
C GLU A 472 23.76 1.10 16.48
N SER A 473 24.59 0.16 16.97
CA SER A 473 24.30 -1.27 16.86
C SER A 473 23.30 -1.76 17.92
N LEU A 474 23.26 -1.14 19.10
CA LEU A 474 22.35 -1.53 20.18
C LEU A 474 21.19 -0.53 20.28
N ILE A 475 20.01 -0.98 19.92
CA ILE A 475 18.80 -0.17 19.94
C ILE A 475 17.83 -0.68 21.01
N LYS A 476 17.42 0.18 21.93
CA LYS A 476 16.46 -0.13 22.97
C LYS A 476 15.18 0.69 22.80
N PHE A 477 14.04 0.01 22.75
CA PHE A 477 12.70 0.59 22.85
C PHE A 477 12.16 0.30 24.25
N ILE A 478 11.75 1.34 24.96
CA ILE A 478 11.17 1.27 26.30
C ILE A 478 9.73 1.76 26.28
N ASN A 479 8.97 1.43 27.32
CA ASN A 479 7.57 1.83 27.47
C ASN A 479 6.70 1.40 26.27
N LEU A 480 6.95 0.20 25.77
CA LEU A 480 6.14 -0.37 24.70
C LEU A 480 4.82 -0.88 25.28
N LYS A 481 3.70 -0.46 24.71
CA LYS A 481 2.39 -1.03 25.03
C LYS A 481 2.36 -2.51 24.64
N PRO A 482 1.69 -3.37 25.44
CA PRO A 482 1.52 -4.78 25.12
C PRO A 482 0.79 -4.95 23.80
N ALA A 483 1.48 -5.50 22.80
CA ALA A 483 0.98 -5.78 21.46
C ALA A 483 1.99 -6.66 20.69
N SER A 484 1.58 -7.11 19.51
CA SER A 484 2.47 -7.72 18.53
C SER A 484 3.02 -6.64 17.59
N TYR A 485 4.33 -6.64 17.40
CA TYR A 485 5.02 -5.69 16.53
C TYR A 485 5.82 -6.43 15.47
N LYS A 486 6.00 -5.80 14.31
CA LYS A 486 6.97 -6.20 13.27
C LYS A 486 8.12 -5.20 13.30
N LEU A 487 9.34 -5.62 12.92
CA LEU A 487 10.53 -4.77 12.95
C LEU A 487 11.11 -4.62 11.56
N ARG A 488 11.43 -3.37 11.16
CA ARG A 488 12.20 -3.10 9.93
C ARG A 488 13.21 -1.99 10.13
N ILE A 489 14.22 -1.99 9.26
CA ILE A 489 15.20 -0.92 9.12
C ILE A 489 15.07 -0.31 7.74
N LEU A 490 15.08 1.01 7.66
CA LEU A 490 15.13 1.81 6.44
C LEU A 490 16.42 2.62 6.48
N VAL A 491 17.37 2.35 5.59
CA VAL A 491 18.68 3.01 5.58
C VAL A 491 18.58 4.35 4.86
N ASP A 492 19.30 5.33 5.34
CA ASP A 492 19.45 6.67 4.74
C ASP A 492 20.84 6.74 4.10
N ASN A 493 20.98 6.19 2.90
CA ASN A 493 22.26 6.06 2.21
C ASN A 493 22.84 7.41 1.73
N ASN A 494 21.99 8.42 1.63
CA ASN A 494 22.37 9.77 1.14
C ASN A 494 22.41 10.83 2.23
N ASP A 495 22.21 10.43 3.52
CA ASP A 495 22.28 11.27 4.73
C ASP A 495 21.33 12.48 4.71
N ASN A 496 20.16 12.34 4.07
CA ASN A 496 19.16 13.42 4.01
C ASN A 496 18.12 13.37 5.15
N GLY A 497 18.20 12.38 6.03
CA GLY A 497 17.30 12.16 7.18
C GLY A 497 16.04 11.36 6.86
N PHE A 498 15.92 10.86 5.65
CA PHE A 498 14.76 10.10 5.16
C PHE A 498 15.23 8.85 4.42
N TRP A 499 14.33 7.90 4.26
CA TRP A 499 14.47 6.81 3.32
C TRP A 499 13.84 7.19 1.98
N ASP A 500 14.55 6.95 0.89
CA ASP A 500 14.12 7.25 -0.46
C ASP A 500 13.71 5.99 -1.23
N SER A 501 12.47 5.97 -1.72
CA SER A 501 11.94 4.90 -2.58
C SER A 501 12.54 4.97 -3.99
N SER A 502 12.41 3.86 -4.72
CA SER A 502 12.80 3.80 -6.13
C SER A 502 12.02 4.80 -7.00
N ASP A 503 12.69 5.34 -8.00
CA ASP A 503 12.10 6.19 -9.02
C ASP A 503 12.38 5.59 -10.41
N PHE A 504 11.35 4.95 -10.97
CA PHE A 504 11.46 4.33 -12.28
C PHE A 504 11.68 5.34 -13.43
N ALA A 505 11.16 6.55 -13.28
CA ALA A 505 11.32 7.59 -14.33
C ALA A 505 12.77 8.03 -14.52
N THR A 506 13.56 8.00 -13.44
CA THR A 506 14.99 8.34 -13.43
C THR A 506 15.89 7.10 -13.35
N GLU A 507 15.31 5.90 -13.35
CA GLU A 507 15.99 4.62 -13.08
C GLU A 507 16.83 4.65 -11.80
N THR A 508 16.35 5.36 -10.76
CA THR A 508 17.01 5.42 -9.45
C THR A 508 16.45 4.30 -8.57
N LEU A 509 17.35 3.48 -8.03
CA LEU A 509 16.96 2.41 -7.09
C LEU A 509 16.66 2.99 -5.71
N SER A 510 15.84 2.28 -4.94
CA SER A 510 15.56 2.63 -3.55
C SER A 510 16.79 2.48 -2.67
N GLU A 511 16.76 3.14 -1.54
CA GLU A 511 17.69 2.87 -0.44
C GLU A 511 17.36 1.53 0.23
N ASP A 512 18.33 0.99 0.99
CA ASP A 512 18.23 -0.36 1.54
C ASP A 512 17.13 -0.50 2.59
N VAL A 513 16.50 -1.67 2.60
CA VAL A 513 15.46 -2.05 3.56
C VAL A 513 15.77 -3.43 4.12
N TYR A 514 15.73 -3.56 5.44
CA TYR A 514 15.85 -4.85 6.13
C TYR A 514 14.57 -5.14 6.89
N LEU A 515 14.06 -6.37 6.73
CA LEU A 515 12.86 -6.87 7.38
C LEU A 515 13.26 -7.96 8.39
N TYR A 516 12.93 -7.78 9.65
CA TYR A 516 13.28 -8.77 10.67
C TYR A 516 12.52 -10.07 10.49
N LYS A 517 13.25 -11.15 10.19
CA LYS A 517 12.71 -12.49 10.00
C LYS A 517 13.58 -13.55 10.67
N LYS A 518 12.98 -14.38 11.51
CA LYS A 518 13.67 -15.56 12.09
C LYS A 518 13.65 -16.73 11.10
N ALA A 519 14.70 -17.52 11.12
CA ALA A 519 14.78 -18.71 10.29
C ALA A 519 13.62 -19.67 10.56
N GLY A 520 12.96 -20.12 9.49
CA GLY A 520 11.81 -21.02 9.56
C GLY A 520 10.46 -20.34 9.77
N ASP A 521 10.42 -19.02 9.96
CA ASP A 521 9.17 -18.28 10.00
C ASP A 521 8.53 -18.20 8.61
N LYS A 522 7.23 -18.40 8.53
CA LYS A 522 6.47 -18.34 7.26
C LYS A 522 6.05 -16.93 6.90
N ASP A 523 5.86 -16.07 7.89
CA ASP A 523 5.47 -14.67 7.68
C ASP A 523 6.59 -13.88 7.01
N ILE A 524 6.26 -12.79 6.32
CA ILE A 524 7.22 -11.86 5.70
C ILE A 524 8.16 -11.28 6.75
N MET A 525 7.62 -10.94 7.92
CA MET A 525 8.35 -10.45 9.09
C MET A 525 7.93 -11.21 10.34
N THR A 526 8.90 -11.56 11.18
CA THR A 526 8.62 -12.19 12.48
C THR A 526 7.92 -11.21 13.42
N LYS A 527 6.86 -11.70 14.10
CA LYS A 527 6.13 -10.93 15.11
C LYS A 527 6.86 -10.96 16.46
N ILE A 528 7.04 -9.80 17.05
CA ILE A 528 7.61 -9.58 18.37
C ILE A 528 6.45 -9.30 19.33
N ASN A 529 6.14 -10.26 20.20
CA ASN A 529 5.00 -10.17 21.13
C ASN A 529 5.44 -9.54 22.44
N ILE A 530 5.13 -8.27 22.64
CA ILE A 530 5.42 -7.54 23.89
C ILE A 530 4.28 -7.79 24.89
N ARG A 531 4.66 -8.17 26.11
CA ARG A 531 3.74 -8.28 27.26
C ARG A 531 4.18 -7.35 28.39
N PRO A 532 3.28 -7.02 29.32
CA PRO A 532 3.63 -6.23 30.50
C PRO A 532 4.85 -6.82 31.22
N MET A 533 5.76 -5.97 31.66
CA MET A 533 6.99 -6.34 32.39
C MET A 533 7.99 -7.21 31.61
N TRP A 534 7.74 -7.52 30.35
CA TRP A 534 8.68 -8.31 29.56
C TRP A 534 9.80 -7.46 29.01
N GLU A 535 11.01 -7.98 29.12
CA GLU A 535 12.21 -7.47 28.46
C GLU A 535 12.64 -8.47 27.39
N ILE A 536 12.44 -8.13 26.13
CA ILE A 536 12.83 -8.98 25.01
C ILE A 536 14.16 -8.47 24.44
N ASN A 537 15.12 -9.38 24.31
CA ASN A 537 16.43 -9.10 23.70
C ASN A 537 16.63 -10.00 22.50
N GLU A 538 16.97 -9.40 21.35
CA GLU A 538 17.20 -10.11 20.09
C GLU A 538 18.55 -9.72 19.49
N ASN A 539 19.18 -10.66 18.80
CA ASN A 539 20.33 -10.40 17.94
C ASN A 539 19.88 -10.53 16.49
N TRP A 540 20.10 -9.50 15.70
CA TRP A 540 19.74 -9.47 14.30
C TRP A 540 20.98 -9.28 13.43
N ASP A 541 21.37 -10.31 12.68
CA ASP A 541 22.50 -10.30 11.77
C ASP A 541 22.03 -9.92 10.36
N LEU A 542 22.35 -8.72 9.93
CA LEU A 542 21.89 -8.14 8.67
C LEU A 542 22.60 -8.71 7.44
N THR A 543 23.70 -9.47 7.60
CA THR A 543 24.33 -10.16 6.45
C THR A 543 23.60 -11.42 6.02
N LYS A 544 22.81 -12.02 6.93
CA LYS A 544 22.03 -13.23 6.65
C LYS A 544 20.70 -12.94 5.94
N GLU A 545 20.27 -11.69 5.95
CA GLU A 545 19.21 -11.24 5.07
C GLU A 545 19.85 -10.99 3.71
N GLU A 546 19.45 -11.79 2.72
CA GLU A 546 19.85 -11.53 1.35
C GLU A 546 19.50 -10.07 1.04
N GLN A 547 20.53 -9.23 0.94
CA GLN A 547 20.40 -7.88 0.42
C GLN A 547 19.49 -7.98 -0.80
N SER A 548 18.49 -7.11 -0.87
CA SER A 548 17.74 -6.94 -2.11
C SER A 548 18.77 -6.78 -3.21
N VAL A 549 18.99 -7.83 -3.99
CA VAL A 549 19.89 -7.76 -5.14
C VAL A 549 19.26 -6.75 -6.07
N ASN A 550 19.80 -5.55 -6.01
CA ASN A 550 19.48 -4.45 -6.92
C ASN A 550 20.06 -4.73 -8.30
#